data_775d4fd0d2e7a50b71f22ca743fa8ab0
#
_entry.id   775d4fd0d2e7a50b71f22ca743fa8ab0
#
_cell.length_a   1.000
_cell.length_b   1.000
_cell.length_c   1.000
_cell.angle_alpha   90.00
_cell.angle_beta   90.00
_cell.angle_gamma   90.00
#
_symmetry.space_group_name_H-M   'P 1'
#
loop_
_entity.id
_entity.type
_entity.pdbx_description
1 polymer ?
#
loop_
_entity_poly.entity_id
_entity_poly.type
_entity_poly.pdbx_seq_one_letter_code
_entity_poly.pdbx_strand_id
1 'polypeptide(L)'
;SLKAQLQAPLPPKANPPAGAIVQAPVLLARCGKLKSSGFYRDQVTTKFGDWFMFDLGLACQNICLTAHTLGLGTVVVGLFDHDQAKSVLKVPEGYELVALIPVGYPAKTPSAPNRREVAEFTHHDLF
;
A
#
# COMPACT_ATOMS: atom_id res chain seq x y z
N SER A 1 11.60 13.89 -13.12
CA SER A 1 11.06 14.02 -11.74
C SER A 1 11.21 12.72 -10.97
N LEU A 2 11.18 12.75 -9.65
CA LEU A 2 11.24 11.56 -8.78
C LEU A 2 10.11 10.55 -9.13
N LYS A 3 8.90 11.04 -9.41
CA LYS A 3 7.77 10.19 -9.81
C LYS A 3 8.03 9.45 -11.13
N ALA A 4 8.72 10.07 -12.10
CA ALA A 4 9.09 9.39 -13.33
C ALA A 4 10.11 8.27 -13.09
N GLN A 5 11.03 8.44 -12.15
CA GLN A 5 11.96 7.39 -11.75
C GLN A 5 11.25 6.22 -11.04
N LEU A 6 10.16 6.48 -10.32
CA LEU A 6 9.32 5.45 -9.71
C LEU A 6 8.40 4.73 -10.70
N GLN A 7 8.28 5.20 -11.93
CA GLN A 7 7.57 4.49 -12.98
C GLN A 7 8.41 3.34 -13.59
N ALA A 8 9.74 3.49 -13.61
CA ALA A 8 10.64 2.48 -14.16
C ALA A 8 10.58 1.11 -13.45
N PRO A 9 10.44 1.01 -12.11
CA PRO A 9 10.25 -0.25 -11.40
C PRO A 9 8.93 -0.98 -11.68
N LEU A 10 8.00 -0.39 -12.44
CA LEU A 10 6.69 -0.98 -12.68
C LEU A 10 6.74 -1.91 -13.91
N PRO A 11 6.12 -3.09 -13.87
CA PRO A 11 6.03 -3.94 -15.04
C PRO A 11 5.20 -3.25 -16.14
N PRO A 12 5.72 -3.16 -17.39
CA PRO A 12 5.13 -2.32 -18.45
C PRO A 12 3.74 -2.75 -18.93
N LYS A 13 3.31 -3.98 -18.66
CA LYS A 13 2.04 -4.53 -19.17
C LYS A 13 1.04 -4.96 -18.08
N ALA A 14 1.42 -4.99 -16.81
CA ALA A 14 0.61 -5.63 -15.76
C ALA A 14 0.04 -4.66 -14.73
N ASN A 15 0.30 -3.35 -14.84
CA ASN A 15 -0.08 -2.39 -13.81
C ASN A 15 -0.84 -1.19 -14.39
N PRO A 16 -2.19 -1.30 -14.55
CA PRO A 16 -3.02 -0.18 -15.03
C PRO A 16 -2.82 1.13 -14.26
N PRO A 17 -2.51 1.12 -12.93
CA PRO A 17 -2.25 2.34 -12.18
C PRO A 17 -0.90 3.01 -12.43
N ALA A 18 -0.02 2.46 -13.29
CA ALA A 18 1.29 3.06 -13.54
C ALA A 18 1.23 4.55 -13.95
N GLY A 19 0.24 4.92 -14.75
CA GLY A 19 -0.01 6.31 -15.11
C GLY A 19 -0.35 7.21 -13.92
N ALA A 20 -1.08 6.69 -12.94
CA ALA A 20 -1.48 7.44 -11.76
C ALA A 20 -0.29 7.85 -10.88
N ILE A 21 0.77 7.05 -10.83
CA ILE A 21 1.99 7.37 -10.06
C ILE A 21 2.62 8.69 -10.55
N VAL A 22 2.63 8.91 -11.86
CA VAL A 22 3.20 10.13 -12.44
C VAL A 22 2.21 11.30 -12.41
N GLN A 23 0.94 11.03 -12.72
CA GLN A 23 -0.09 12.05 -12.91
C GLN A 23 -0.66 12.59 -11.60
N ALA A 24 -0.80 11.76 -10.56
CA ALA A 24 -1.35 12.19 -9.29
C ALA A 24 -0.51 13.32 -8.67
N PRO A 25 -1.14 14.35 -8.08
CA PRO A 25 -0.40 15.44 -7.43
C PRO A 25 0.44 14.95 -6.26
N VAL A 26 -0.05 13.98 -5.50
CA VAL A 26 0.63 13.38 -4.34
C VAL A 26 0.86 11.90 -4.56
N LEU A 27 2.02 11.42 -4.13
CA LEU A 27 2.36 10.00 -4.06
C LEU A 27 2.85 9.68 -2.66
N LEU A 28 2.14 8.79 -1.96
CA LEU A 28 2.52 8.31 -0.64
C LEU A 28 3.31 7.02 -0.78
N ALA A 29 4.54 7.00 -0.28
CA ALA A 29 5.35 5.80 -0.15
C ALA A 29 5.09 5.15 1.22
N ARG A 30 4.62 3.91 1.23
CA ARG A 30 4.29 3.17 2.45
C ARG A 30 5.47 2.34 2.89
N CYS A 31 6.14 2.82 3.93
CA CYS A 31 7.31 2.14 4.50
C CYS A 31 7.01 1.62 5.90
N GLY A 32 7.34 0.37 6.17
CA GLY A 32 7.26 -0.25 7.48
C GLY A 32 8.62 -0.34 8.14
N LYS A 33 8.69 -0.01 9.43
CA LYS A 33 9.89 -0.21 10.24
C LYS A 33 9.98 -1.68 10.63
N LEU A 34 11.11 -2.30 10.31
CA LEU A 34 11.39 -3.67 10.68
C LEU A 34 11.70 -3.82 12.17
N LYS A 35 11.46 -5.01 12.72
CA LYS A 35 11.78 -5.38 14.10
C LYS A 35 11.21 -4.40 15.14
N SER A 36 10.03 -3.84 14.87
CA SER A 36 9.34 -2.89 15.75
C SER A 36 8.04 -3.48 16.27
N SER A 37 7.07 -3.68 15.40
CA SER A 37 5.79 -4.31 15.75
C SER A 37 5.92 -5.83 15.80
N GLY A 38 5.41 -6.48 16.83
CA GLY A 38 5.59 -7.92 17.08
C GLY A 38 6.90 -8.28 17.79
N PHE A 39 7.64 -7.26 18.27
CA PHE A 39 8.89 -7.43 19.00
C PHE A 39 8.81 -6.81 20.41
N TYR A 40 9.49 -7.43 21.37
CA TYR A 40 9.74 -6.89 22.68
C TYR A 40 11.19 -7.20 23.10
N ARG A 41 11.97 -6.20 23.43
CA ARG A 41 13.41 -6.33 23.74
C ARG A 41 14.15 -7.16 22.68
N ASP A 42 13.96 -6.82 21.41
CA ASP A 42 14.54 -7.50 20.22
C ASP A 42 14.15 -8.97 20.05
N GLN A 43 13.18 -9.47 20.82
CA GLN A 43 12.65 -10.81 20.71
C GLN A 43 11.29 -10.81 20.01
N VAL A 44 11.10 -11.74 19.10
CA VAL A 44 9.81 -11.99 18.46
C VAL A 44 8.80 -12.44 19.53
N THR A 45 7.64 -11.78 19.58
CA THR A 45 6.60 -12.04 20.60
C THR A 45 5.44 -12.88 20.07
N THR A 46 5.33 -13.07 18.77
CA THR A 46 4.26 -13.83 18.15
C THR A 46 4.80 -14.84 17.13
N LYS A 47 4.04 -15.88 16.83
CA LYS A 47 4.42 -16.88 15.82
C LYS A 47 4.57 -16.31 14.39
N PHE A 48 4.04 -15.12 14.13
CA PHE A 48 4.06 -14.49 12.79
C PHE A 48 5.29 -13.60 12.55
N GLY A 49 6.14 -13.42 13.57
CA GLY A 49 7.34 -12.59 13.45
C GLY A 49 7.03 -11.11 13.41
N ASP A 50 7.53 -10.42 12.38
CA ASP A 50 7.36 -8.98 12.23
C ASP A 50 5.96 -8.61 11.72
N TRP A 51 5.33 -7.67 12.38
CA TRP A 51 3.95 -7.25 12.11
C TRP A 51 3.83 -5.99 11.26
N PHE A 52 4.93 -5.47 10.74
CA PHE A 52 4.90 -4.21 9.98
C PHE A 52 3.91 -4.26 8.79
N MET A 53 3.73 -5.41 8.15
CA MET A 53 2.77 -5.58 7.05
C MET A 53 1.32 -5.41 7.53
N PHE A 54 1.00 -5.94 8.71
CA PHE A 54 -0.32 -5.79 9.33
C PHE A 54 -0.60 -4.31 9.67
N ASP A 55 0.33 -3.65 10.34
CA ASP A 55 0.21 -2.24 10.70
C ASP A 55 0.06 -1.34 9.46
N LEU A 56 0.85 -1.62 8.41
CA LEU A 56 0.73 -0.91 7.15
C LEU A 56 -0.63 -1.14 6.48
N GLY A 57 -1.19 -2.34 6.55
CA GLY A 57 -2.52 -2.64 6.03
C GLY A 57 -3.60 -1.78 6.70
N LEU A 58 -3.61 -1.73 8.04
CA LEU A 58 -4.53 -0.90 8.82
C LEU A 58 -4.39 0.59 8.48
N ALA A 59 -3.16 1.10 8.48
CA ALA A 59 -2.90 2.49 8.15
C ALA A 59 -3.24 2.82 6.68
N CYS A 60 -3.01 1.89 5.75
CA CYS A 60 -3.37 2.04 4.34
C CYS A 60 -4.89 2.20 4.18
N GLN A 61 -5.67 1.35 4.81
CA GLN A 61 -7.13 1.43 4.75
C GLN A 61 -7.64 2.76 5.30
N ASN A 62 -7.11 3.23 6.42
CA ASN A 62 -7.47 4.53 6.99
C ASN A 62 -7.17 5.69 6.02
N ILE A 63 -6.02 5.66 5.34
CA ILE A 63 -5.68 6.66 4.31
C ILE A 63 -6.69 6.63 3.17
N CYS A 64 -7.03 5.44 2.65
CA CYS A 64 -7.96 5.31 1.54
C CYS A 64 -9.37 5.79 1.91
N LEU A 65 -9.86 5.45 3.10
CA LEU A 65 -11.16 5.90 3.60
C LEU A 65 -11.17 7.43 3.80
N THR A 66 -10.14 7.98 4.42
CA THR A 66 -10.02 9.45 4.61
C THR A 66 -9.96 10.17 3.27
N ALA A 67 -9.16 9.69 2.32
CA ALA A 67 -9.10 10.27 0.98
C ALA A 67 -10.50 10.26 0.31
N HIS A 68 -11.21 9.15 0.41
CA HIS A 68 -12.55 9.02 -0.15
C HIS A 68 -13.54 10.03 0.46
N THR A 69 -13.52 10.25 1.79
CA THR A 69 -14.38 11.26 2.45
C THR A 69 -14.08 12.69 2.01
N LEU A 70 -12.85 12.93 1.56
CA LEU A 70 -12.41 14.22 1.01
C LEU A 70 -12.63 14.34 -0.51
N GLY A 71 -13.33 13.39 -1.14
CA GLY A 71 -13.57 13.38 -2.59
C GLY A 71 -12.31 13.05 -3.42
N LEU A 72 -11.27 12.50 -2.79
CA LEU A 72 -10.03 12.10 -3.46
C LEU A 72 -10.07 10.61 -3.86
N GLY A 73 -9.43 10.31 -4.96
CA GLY A 73 -9.18 8.94 -5.42
C GLY A 73 -7.82 8.43 -4.96
N THR A 74 -7.75 7.13 -4.68
CA THR A 74 -6.52 6.42 -4.34
C THR A 74 -6.48 5.07 -5.05
N VAL A 75 -5.29 4.55 -5.25
CA VAL A 75 -5.08 3.15 -5.62
C VAL A 75 -3.84 2.62 -4.91
N VAL A 76 -3.92 1.40 -4.38
CA VAL A 76 -2.76 0.77 -3.72
C VAL A 76 -1.98 0.00 -4.78
N VAL A 77 -0.75 0.44 -5.04
CA VAL A 77 0.18 -0.16 -5.99
C VAL A 77 1.22 -0.94 -5.21
N GLY A 78 1.16 -2.27 -5.29
CA GLY A 78 2.11 -3.18 -4.64
C GLY A 78 2.94 -4.01 -5.63
N LEU A 79 2.61 -3.97 -6.93
CA LEU A 79 3.33 -4.70 -7.96
C LEU A 79 4.38 -3.80 -8.63
N PHE A 80 5.60 -3.83 -8.10
CA PHE A 80 6.77 -3.12 -8.63
C PHE A 80 8.06 -3.75 -8.10
N ASP A 81 9.21 -3.37 -8.64
CA ASP A 81 10.51 -3.71 -8.08
C ASP A 81 10.74 -2.88 -6.80
N HIS A 82 10.56 -3.55 -5.66
CA HIS A 82 10.65 -2.91 -4.34
C HIS A 82 12.04 -2.39 -4.03
N ASP A 83 13.09 -3.13 -4.37
CA ASP A 83 14.48 -2.75 -4.08
C ASP A 83 14.90 -1.55 -4.93
N GLN A 84 14.54 -1.54 -6.21
CA GLN A 84 14.79 -0.41 -7.09
C GLN A 84 14.04 0.85 -6.61
N ALA A 85 12.76 0.73 -6.26
CA ALA A 85 11.96 1.84 -5.76
C ALA A 85 12.46 2.36 -4.40
N LYS A 86 12.87 1.45 -3.51
CA LYS A 86 13.49 1.75 -2.23
C LYS A 86 14.78 2.57 -2.42
N SER A 87 15.61 2.18 -3.38
CA SER A 87 16.83 2.91 -3.74
C SER A 87 16.53 4.31 -4.28
N VAL A 88 15.57 4.45 -5.20
CA VAL A 88 15.13 5.75 -5.76
C VAL A 88 14.63 6.69 -4.68
N LEU A 89 13.88 6.19 -3.71
CA LEU A 89 13.32 6.96 -2.60
C LEU A 89 14.31 7.18 -1.45
N LYS A 90 15.48 6.55 -1.50
CA LYS A 90 16.48 6.57 -0.43
C LYS A 90 15.89 6.15 0.92
N VAL A 91 15.05 5.09 0.89
CA VAL A 91 14.47 4.55 2.12
C VAL A 91 15.60 4.00 3.00
N PRO A 92 15.70 4.42 4.27
CA PRO A 92 16.81 4.02 5.12
C PRO A 92 16.80 2.53 5.46
N GLU A 93 17.96 2.02 5.87
CA GLU A 93 18.07 0.66 6.41
C GLU A 93 17.10 0.48 7.60
N GLY A 94 16.61 -0.74 7.78
CA GLY A 94 15.61 -1.06 8.81
C GLY A 94 14.17 -0.69 8.43
N TYR A 95 13.94 -0.21 7.20
CA TYR A 95 12.59 0.02 6.65
C TYR A 95 12.40 -0.72 5.34
N GLU A 96 11.16 -1.20 5.12
CA GLU A 96 10.74 -1.79 3.85
C GLU A 96 9.66 -0.95 3.19
N LEU A 97 9.84 -0.68 1.89
CA LEU A 97 8.82 -0.04 1.05
C LEU A 97 7.84 -1.13 0.57
N VAL A 98 6.58 -1.03 0.97
CA VAL A 98 5.56 -2.06 0.68
C VAL A 98 4.63 -1.66 -0.44
N ALA A 99 4.22 -0.40 -0.48
CA ALA A 99 3.27 0.08 -1.47
C ALA A 99 3.46 1.56 -1.79
N LEU A 100 2.99 1.94 -2.99
CA LEU A 100 2.87 3.31 -3.43
C LEU A 100 1.38 3.65 -3.57
N ILE A 101 0.95 4.80 -3.07
CA ILE A 101 -0.44 5.25 -3.15
C ILE A 101 -0.48 6.63 -3.80
N PRO A 102 -0.76 6.71 -5.11
CA PRO A 102 -1.11 7.98 -5.74
C PRO A 102 -2.44 8.49 -5.19
N VAL A 103 -2.49 9.78 -4.88
CA VAL A 103 -3.66 10.46 -4.33
C VAL A 103 -3.95 11.70 -5.17
N GLY A 104 -5.20 11.87 -5.58
CA GLY A 104 -5.63 13.03 -6.36
C GLY A 104 -7.12 13.00 -6.67
N TYR A 105 -7.62 14.02 -7.34
CA TYR A 105 -9.01 14.01 -7.80
C TYR A 105 -9.18 12.99 -8.93
N PRO A 106 -10.17 12.07 -8.82
CA PRO A 106 -10.37 11.02 -9.82
C PRO A 106 -10.91 11.63 -11.12
N ALA A 107 -10.25 11.31 -12.25
CA ALA A 107 -10.75 11.69 -13.57
C ALA A 107 -12.01 10.91 -13.98
N LYS A 108 -12.20 9.72 -13.41
CA LYS A 108 -13.37 8.86 -13.62
C LYS A 108 -13.69 8.15 -12.32
N THR A 109 -14.98 7.96 -12.07
CA THR A 109 -15.45 7.10 -10.99
C THR A 109 -15.84 5.75 -11.60
N PRO A 110 -15.02 4.69 -11.43
CA PRO A 110 -15.35 3.37 -11.94
C PRO A 110 -16.56 2.80 -11.20
N SER A 111 -17.30 1.90 -11.86
CA SER A 111 -18.33 1.11 -11.19
C SER A 111 -17.68 0.24 -10.11
N ALA A 112 -18.38 0.07 -9.00
CA ALA A 112 -17.93 -0.84 -7.96
C ALA A 112 -17.91 -2.29 -8.51
N PRO A 113 -16.82 -3.05 -8.35
CA PRO A 113 -16.83 -4.46 -8.69
C PRO A 113 -17.72 -5.23 -7.72
N ASN A 114 -18.27 -6.35 -8.20
CA ASN A 114 -19.05 -7.24 -7.35
C ASN A 114 -18.26 -7.64 -6.11
N ARG A 115 -18.95 -7.67 -4.98
CA ARG A 115 -18.43 -8.15 -3.70
C ARG A 115 -19.21 -9.38 -3.27
N ARG A 116 -18.55 -10.24 -2.54
CA ARG A 116 -19.23 -11.35 -1.86
C ARG A 116 -20.15 -10.81 -0.79
N GLU A 117 -21.25 -11.49 -0.55
CA GLU A 117 -22.12 -11.18 0.57
C GLU A 117 -21.41 -11.47 1.90
N VAL A 118 -21.68 -10.68 2.92
CA VAL A 118 -21.02 -10.82 4.22
C VAL A 118 -21.19 -12.22 4.81
N ALA A 119 -22.37 -12.81 4.63
CA ALA A 119 -22.68 -14.18 5.08
C ALA A 119 -21.79 -15.27 4.46
N GLU A 120 -21.21 -15.02 3.29
CA GLU A 120 -20.35 -16.00 2.61
C GLU A 120 -18.97 -16.19 3.26
N PHE A 121 -18.55 -15.26 4.12
CA PHE A 121 -17.24 -15.29 4.77
C PHE A 121 -17.31 -14.96 6.26
N THR A 122 -18.53 -14.95 6.82
CA THR A 122 -18.74 -14.76 8.26
C THR A 122 -19.17 -16.09 8.87
N HIS A 123 -18.48 -16.51 9.90
CA HIS A 123 -18.76 -17.71 10.66
C HIS A 123 -19.05 -17.31 12.10
N HIS A 124 -20.00 -17.99 12.75
CA HIS A 124 -20.34 -17.79 14.14
C HIS A 124 -19.74 -18.95 14.95
N ASP A 125 -18.96 -18.62 15.97
CA ASP A 125 -18.28 -19.52 16.91
C ASP A 125 -17.18 -20.40 16.27
N LEU A 126 -17.48 -21.14 15.22
CA LEU A 126 -16.58 -22.07 14.54
C LEU A 126 -16.63 -21.87 13.02
N PHE A 127 -15.53 -22.27 12.34
CA PHE A 127 -15.46 -22.34 10.88
C PHE A 127 -16.26 -23.51 10.35
#